data_afc4696fc51821ddbb49d015e6d26bdc
#
_entry.id   afc4696fc51821ddbb49d015e6d26bdc
#
_cell.length_a   1.000
_cell.length_b   1.000
_cell.length_c   1.000
_cell.angle_alpha   90.00
_cell.angle_beta   90.00
_cell.angle_gamma   90.00
#
_symmetry.space_group_name_H-M   'P 1'
#
loop_
_entity.id
_entity.type
_entity.pdbx_description
1 polymer ?
#
loop_
_entity_poly.entity_id
_entity_poly.type
_entity_poly.pdbx_seq_one_letter_code
_entity_poly.pdbx_strand_id
1 'polypeptide(L)'
;MYQILPDRFNFSGEEKNLTRTDFQRNTDWYALPQWQPNENGEITNSDFFMGDLKGITQKLDYLEELGVSCIYLNPISEAYSNHRYDTGDYSKVDPILGTKEDFINLCAEAKKRGIHVINDGVYSHTGSDSKYFNRSGRYGEHTGAYRDQNSPYYSWYKFNNWPNDYHSWWGFYTLPEVHETDPKFNEYINGKDGIVRTYMRYGNSGWRLDVADELPDEFMENLRKAVKEEDPEGFIVGEVWEDASNKESYGARRKFLLGEELDSVMKYVFRNAILDFCRGADAKYVMNQIMSVIENYPRPVLRVLMNSLSTHDTERALTVI
;
A
#
# COMPACT_ATOMS: atom_id res chain seq x y z
N MET A 1 -14.38 6.48 3.58
CA MET A 1 -13.35 5.82 2.75
C MET A 1 -13.70 4.36 2.58
N TYR A 2 -13.49 3.79 1.40
CA TYR A 2 -13.75 2.39 1.07
C TYR A 2 -12.47 1.76 0.51
N GLN A 3 -11.96 0.71 1.17
CA GLN A 3 -10.76 -0.01 0.73
C GLN A 3 -11.13 -1.05 -0.33
N ILE A 4 -10.34 -1.11 -1.40
CA ILE A 4 -10.51 -2.07 -2.50
C ILE A 4 -9.20 -2.82 -2.75
N LEU A 5 -9.25 -4.15 -2.66
CA LEU A 5 -8.26 -5.05 -3.25
C LEU A 5 -8.72 -5.30 -4.70
N PRO A 6 -8.07 -4.70 -5.72
CA PRO A 6 -8.61 -4.67 -7.08
C PRO A 6 -8.91 -6.05 -7.67
N ASP A 7 -8.01 -7.01 -7.45
CA ASP A 7 -8.19 -8.39 -7.92
C ASP A 7 -9.47 -9.08 -7.43
N ARG A 8 -10.03 -8.62 -6.29
CA ARG A 8 -11.13 -9.27 -5.58
C ARG A 8 -12.42 -8.43 -5.54
N PHE A 9 -12.50 -7.32 -6.29
CA PHE A 9 -13.65 -6.42 -6.22
C PHE A 9 -14.65 -6.59 -7.36
N ASN A 10 -14.23 -6.42 -8.60
CA ASN A 10 -15.07 -6.64 -9.78
C ASN A 10 -14.21 -6.87 -11.02
N PHE A 11 -14.56 -7.87 -11.82
CA PHE A 11 -13.98 -8.14 -13.12
C PHE A 11 -14.77 -7.40 -14.21
N SER A 12 -14.09 -6.66 -15.07
CA SER A 12 -14.76 -5.89 -16.15
C SER A 12 -15.39 -6.74 -17.24
N GLY A 13 -15.03 -8.01 -17.34
CA GLY A 13 -15.39 -8.90 -18.44
C GLY A 13 -14.42 -8.84 -19.62
N GLU A 14 -13.40 -7.98 -19.58
CA GLU A 14 -12.42 -7.87 -20.67
C GLU A 14 -11.25 -8.83 -20.46
N GLU A 15 -11.03 -9.71 -21.44
CA GLU A 15 -9.85 -10.57 -21.46
C GLU A 15 -8.59 -9.77 -21.76
N LYS A 16 -7.53 -10.03 -21.01
CA LYS A 16 -6.24 -9.35 -21.13
C LYS A 16 -5.21 -10.26 -21.80
N ASN A 17 -4.44 -9.70 -22.72
CA ASN A 17 -3.31 -10.41 -23.32
C ASN A 17 -2.11 -10.34 -22.38
N LEU A 18 -2.04 -11.29 -21.45
CA LEU A 18 -0.96 -11.37 -20.46
C LEU A 18 0.21 -12.20 -21.00
N THR A 19 1.41 -11.69 -20.86
CA THR A 19 2.64 -12.40 -21.23
C THR A 19 3.18 -13.29 -20.11
N ARG A 20 2.79 -13.01 -18.86
CA ARG A 20 3.18 -13.83 -17.70
C ARG A 20 2.35 -15.11 -17.63
N THR A 21 3.01 -16.19 -17.23
CA THR A 21 2.39 -17.53 -17.08
C THR A 21 2.56 -18.10 -15.67
N ASP A 22 3.16 -17.36 -14.79
CA ASP A 22 3.54 -17.73 -13.42
C ASP A 22 2.44 -17.40 -12.39
N PHE A 23 1.18 -17.51 -12.78
CA PHE A 23 0.04 -17.31 -11.90
C PHE A 23 -1.09 -18.28 -12.22
N GLN A 24 -1.97 -18.50 -11.25
CA GLN A 24 -3.17 -19.31 -11.39
C GLN A 24 -4.38 -18.39 -11.50
N ARG A 25 -5.07 -18.42 -12.66
CA ARG A 25 -6.35 -17.76 -12.81
C ARG A 25 -7.44 -18.58 -12.14
N ASN A 26 -8.16 -18.00 -11.18
CA ASN A 26 -9.37 -18.58 -10.65
C ASN A 26 -10.53 -18.22 -11.58
N THR A 27 -11.19 -19.22 -12.14
CA THR A 27 -12.31 -19.05 -13.08
C THR A 27 -13.65 -18.97 -12.37
N ASP A 28 -13.72 -19.39 -11.11
CA ASP A 28 -14.90 -19.25 -10.26
C ASP A 28 -14.73 -18.05 -9.32
N TRP A 29 -15.49 -16.98 -9.60
CA TRP A 29 -15.46 -15.75 -8.80
C TRP A 29 -15.83 -15.96 -7.32
N TYR A 30 -16.59 -17.00 -7.02
CA TYR A 30 -17.06 -17.32 -5.67
C TYR A 30 -16.22 -18.39 -4.97
N ALA A 31 -15.19 -18.90 -5.62
CA ALA A 31 -14.29 -19.85 -5.00
C ALA A 31 -13.54 -19.23 -3.80
N LEU A 32 -13.10 -20.08 -2.90
CA LEU A 32 -12.22 -19.66 -1.82
C LEU A 32 -10.81 -19.39 -2.38
N PRO A 33 -10.17 -18.30 -1.98
CA PRO A 33 -8.76 -18.06 -2.33
C PRO A 33 -7.87 -19.12 -1.69
N GLN A 34 -6.74 -19.41 -2.34
CA GLN A 34 -5.72 -20.29 -1.81
C GLN A 34 -4.93 -19.56 -0.73
N TRP A 35 -5.32 -19.72 0.54
CA TRP A 35 -4.69 -19.07 1.68
C TRP A 35 -3.87 -20.02 2.55
N GLN A 36 -3.99 -21.33 2.33
CA GLN A 36 -3.22 -22.34 3.05
C GLN A 36 -1.90 -22.63 2.33
N PRO A 37 -0.83 -23.00 3.08
CA PRO A 37 0.40 -23.47 2.47
C PRO A 37 0.16 -24.64 1.51
N ASN A 38 0.94 -24.69 0.43
CA ASN A 38 0.99 -25.81 -0.49
C ASN A 38 1.66 -27.05 0.18
N GLU A 39 1.81 -28.15 -0.57
CA GLU A 39 2.44 -29.38 -0.09
C GLU A 39 3.89 -29.19 0.39
N ASN A 40 4.56 -28.15 -0.06
CA ASN A 40 5.91 -27.77 0.36
C ASN A 40 5.94 -26.83 1.57
N GLY A 41 4.77 -26.44 2.12
CA GLY A 41 4.67 -25.49 3.21
C GLY A 41 4.78 -24.02 2.79
N GLU A 42 4.63 -23.72 1.48
CA GLU A 42 4.77 -22.37 0.93
C GLU A 42 3.40 -21.73 0.68
N ILE A 43 3.27 -20.44 1.03
CA ILE A 43 2.13 -19.60 0.64
C ILE A 43 2.55 -18.87 -0.64
N THR A 44 1.95 -19.22 -1.77
CA THR A 44 2.40 -18.73 -3.09
C THR A 44 1.81 -17.37 -3.46
N ASN A 45 0.63 -17.01 -2.93
CA ASN A 45 -0.11 -15.79 -3.29
C ASN A 45 -0.25 -15.58 -4.82
N SER A 46 -0.38 -16.69 -5.56
CA SER A 46 -0.36 -16.72 -7.02
C SER A 46 -1.72 -17.00 -7.67
N ASP A 47 -2.80 -17.07 -6.88
CA ASP A 47 -4.17 -17.23 -7.35
C ASP A 47 -4.84 -15.87 -7.56
N PHE A 48 -5.32 -15.62 -8.79
CA PHE A 48 -5.91 -14.34 -9.18
C PHE A 48 -7.36 -14.53 -9.63
N PHE A 49 -8.25 -13.63 -9.18
CA PHE A 49 -9.65 -13.59 -9.58
C PHE A 49 -9.90 -12.64 -10.75
N MET A 50 -8.89 -11.90 -11.16
CA MET A 50 -8.90 -11.02 -12.33
C MET A 50 -9.78 -9.78 -12.21
N GLY A 51 -10.20 -9.39 -11.00
CA GLY A 51 -10.75 -8.06 -10.77
C GLY A 51 -9.79 -6.98 -11.26
N ASP A 52 -10.30 -5.83 -11.74
CA ASP A 52 -9.49 -4.87 -12.46
C ASP A 52 -9.98 -3.42 -12.32
N LEU A 53 -9.17 -2.46 -12.79
CA LEU A 53 -9.47 -1.03 -12.70
C LEU A 53 -10.72 -0.63 -13.48
N LYS A 54 -10.97 -1.26 -14.64
CA LYS A 54 -12.23 -1.05 -15.39
C LYS A 54 -13.42 -1.59 -14.61
N GLY A 55 -13.26 -2.73 -13.97
CA GLY A 55 -14.28 -3.31 -13.10
C GLY A 55 -14.63 -2.38 -11.93
N ILE A 56 -13.62 -1.74 -11.32
CA ILE A 56 -13.85 -0.72 -10.29
C ILE A 56 -14.62 0.47 -10.91
N THR A 57 -14.22 0.94 -12.08
CA THR A 57 -14.90 2.02 -12.79
C THR A 57 -16.38 1.71 -13.05
N GLN A 58 -16.70 0.46 -13.43
CA GLN A 58 -18.09 0.01 -13.64
C GLN A 58 -18.93 0.02 -12.35
N LYS A 59 -18.29 0.01 -11.18
CA LYS A 59 -18.96 0.00 -9.87
C LYS A 59 -18.99 1.35 -9.16
N LEU A 60 -18.57 2.43 -9.82
CA LEU A 60 -18.56 3.76 -9.21
C LEU A 60 -19.96 4.24 -8.80
N ASP A 61 -21.02 3.93 -9.56
CA ASP A 61 -22.37 4.31 -9.20
C ASP A 61 -22.81 3.60 -7.89
N TYR A 62 -22.50 2.30 -7.73
CA TYR A 62 -22.70 1.58 -6.49
C TYR A 62 -21.96 2.20 -5.31
N LEU A 63 -20.71 2.63 -5.51
CA LEU A 63 -19.90 3.26 -4.46
C LEU A 63 -20.44 4.66 -4.10
N GLU A 64 -20.93 5.41 -5.09
CA GLU A 64 -21.60 6.70 -4.88
C GLU A 64 -22.90 6.53 -4.09
N GLU A 65 -23.76 5.58 -4.45
CA GLU A 65 -25.00 5.24 -3.72
C GLU A 65 -24.73 4.82 -2.28
N LEU A 66 -23.60 4.14 -2.05
CA LEU A 66 -23.13 3.75 -0.70
C LEU A 66 -22.60 4.94 0.11
N GLY A 67 -22.45 6.12 -0.51
CA GLY A 67 -21.94 7.33 0.13
C GLY A 67 -20.41 7.35 0.28
N VAL A 68 -19.70 6.62 -0.56
CA VAL A 68 -18.22 6.60 -0.57
C VAL A 68 -17.72 7.92 -1.13
N SER A 69 -16.86 8.62 -0.40
CA SER A 69 -16.20 9.85 -0.84
C SER A 69 -14.71 9.66 -1.16
N CYS A 70 -14.14 8.51 -0.78
CA CYS A 70 -12.75 8.19 -1.09
C CYS A 70 -12.58 6.66 -1.23
N ILE A 71 -11.93 6.24 -2.32
CA ILE A 71 -11.49 4.88 -2.54
C ILE A 71 -10.01 4.80 -2.16
N TYR A 72 -9.66 3.84 -1.31
CA TYR A 72 -8.27 3.44 -1.07
C TYR A 72 -8.01 2.13 -1.84
N LEU A 73 -7.11 2.17 -2.81
CA LEU A 73 -6.68 1.01 -3.57
C LEU A 73 -5.49 0.34 -2.89
N ASN A 74 -5.59 -0.96 -2.60
CA ASN A 74 -4.41 -1.77 -2.35
C ASN A 74 -3.45 -1.69 -3.54
N PRO A 75 -2.16 -2.07 -3.41
CA PRO A 75 -1.14 -1.81 -4.43
C PRO A 75 -1.58 -2.20 -5.84
N ILE A 76 -1.34 -1.30 -6.80
CA ILE A 76 -1.69 -1.49 -8.23
C ILE A 76 -0.48 -1.62 -9.14
N SER A 77 0.73 -1.41 -8.61
CA SER A 77 1.97 -1.56 -9.38
C SER A 77 2.23 -3.01 -9.78
N GLU A 78 2.92 -3.21 -10.91
CA GLU A 78 3.35 -4.54 -11.36
C GLU A 78 4.05 -5.28 -10.22
N ALA A 79 3.63 -6.52 -9.94
CA ALA A 79 4.19 -7.37 -8.89
C ALA A 79 4.02 -8.85 -9.21
N TYR A 80 4.67 -9.71 -8.44
CA TYR A 80 4.54 -11.16 -8.60
C TYR A 80 3.26 -11.68 -7.93
N SER A 81 3.01 -11.27 -6.68
CA SER A 81 1.89 -11.76 -5.87
C SER A 81 0.54 -11.12 -6.22
N ASN A 82 -0.54 -11.77 -5.82
CA ASN A 82 -1.90 -11.26 -5.95
C ASN A 82 -2.19 -10.03 -5.06
N HIS A 83 -1.46 -9.87 -3.95
CA HIS A 83 -1.58 -8.72 -3.05
C HIS A 83 -0.75 -7.50 -3.47
N ARG A 84 0.30 -7.70 -4.27
CA ARG A 84 1.19 -6.68 -4.86
C ARG A 84 2.01 -5.84 -3.87
N TYR A 85 2.14 -6.29 -2.63
CA TYR A 85 3.07 -5.65 -1.68
C TYR A 85 4.53 -5.98 -1.99
N ASP A 86 4.81 -6.95 -2.84
CA ASP A 86 6.10 -7.25 -3.43
C ASP A 86 6.33 -6.47 -4.73
N THR A 87 6.32 -5.15 -4.68
CA THR A 87 6.40 -4.28 -5.87
C THR A 87 7.52 -4.72 -6.82
N GLY A 88 7.15 -4.97 -8.08
CA GLY A 88 8.05 -5.35 -9.17
C GLY A 88 8.52 -4.17 -10.01
N ASP A 89 7.61 -3.27 -10.38
CA ASP A 89 7.90 -2.02 -11.10
C ASP A 89 6.93 -0.90 -10.69
N TYR A 90 7.40 0.07 -9.90
CA TYR A 90 6.59 1.23 -9.49
C TYR A 90 6.04 2.06 -10.65
N SER A 91 6.74 2.06 -11.78
CA SER A 91 6.36 2.88 -12.94
C SER A 91 5.23 2.30 -13.78
N LYS A 92 4.79 1.07 -13.48
CA LYS A 92 3.78 0.36 -14.25
C LYS A 92 2.60 -0.05 -13.38
N VAL A 93 1.39 0.16 -13.91
CA VAL A 93 0.21 -0.55 -13.42
C VAL A 93 0.36 -2.03 -13.79
N ASP A 94 0.01 -2.93 -12.85
CA ASP A 94 0.04 -4.37 -13.09
C ASP A 94 -0.86 -4.73 -14.31
N PRO A 95 -0.33 -5.41 -15.33
CA PRO A 95 -1.09 -5.79 -16.52
C PRO A 95 -2.35 -6.62 -16.23
N ILE A 96 -2.38 -7.35 -15.11
CA ILE A 96 -3.59 -8.06 -14.64
C ILE A 96 -4.68 -7.07 -14.24
N LEU A 97 -4.33 -5.93 -13.67
CA LEU A 97 -5.29 -4.91 -13.25
C LEU A 97 -5.70 -3.96 -14.40
N GLY A 98 -4.88 -3.86 -15.43
CA GLY A 98 -5.14 -2.98 -16.57
C GLY A 98 -3.94 -2.15 -16.98
N THR A 99 -4.20 -0.95 -17.48
CA THR A 99 -3.22 -0.02 -18.00
C THR A 99 -3.17 1.26 -17.18
N LYS A 100 -2.16 2.09 -17.43
CA LYS A 100 -2.10 3.46 -16.91
C LYS A 100 -3.34 4.27 -17.33
N GLU A 101 -3.80 4.08 -18.55
CA GLU A 101 -4.98 4.76 -19.11
C GLU A 101 -6.26 4.35 -18.36
N ASP A 102 -6.37 3.08 -17.94
CA ASP A 102 -7.48 2.60 -17.11
C ASP A 102 -7.46 3.25 -15.72
N PHE A 103 -6.27 3.45 -15.14
CA PHE A 103 -6.13 4.17 -13.87
C PHE A 103 -6.53 5.65 -14.00
N ILE A 104 -6.03 6.35 -15.04
CA ILE A 104 -6.40 7.74 -15.32
C ILE A 104 -7.92 7.87 -15.50
N ASN A 105 -8.52 6.94 -16.24
CA ASN A 105 -9.97 6.92 -16.45
C ASN A 105 -10.74 6.68 -15.14
N LEU A 106 -10.31 5.74 -14.30
CA LEU A 106 -10.91 5.51 -12.99
C LEU A 106 -10.90 6.79 -12.15
N CYS A 107 -9.76 7.45 -12.03
CA CYS A 107 -9.64 8.71 -11.28
C CYS A 107 -10.56 9.81 -11.84
N ALA A 108 -10.62 9.94 -13.16
CA ALA A 108 -11.47 10.95 -13.81
C ALA A 108 -12.97 10.68 -13.59
N GLU A 109 -13.41 9.43 -13.72
CA GLU A 109 -14.80 9.03 -13.51
C GLU A 109 -15.21 9.10 -12.03
N ALA A 110 -14.31 8.75 -11.12
CA ALA A 110 -14.52 8.89 -9.67
C ALA A 110 -14.68 10.38 -9.29
N LYS A 111 -13.82 11.24 -9.82
CA LYS A 111 -13.87 12.69 -9.56
C LYS A 111 -15.19 13.32 -9.98
N LYS A 112 -15.82 12.89 -11.09
CA LYS A 112 -17.15 13.36 -11.53
C LYS A 112 -18.24 13.07 -10.51
N ARG A 113 -18.06 12.05 -9.66
CA ARG A 113 -18.97 11.63 -8.58
C ARG A 113 -18.58 12.15 -7.20
N GLY A 114 -17.58 13.05 -7.14
CA GLY A 114 -17.05 13.53 -5.86
C GLY A 114 -16.28 12.47 -5.06
N ILE A 115 -15.80 11.42 -5.73
CA ILE A 115 -15.03 10.35 -5.11
C ILE A 115 -13.54 10.56 -5.40
N HIS A 116 -12.74 10.63 -4.35
CA HIS A 116 -11.27 10.66 -4.43
C HIS A 116 -10.72 9.24 -4.55
N VAL A 117 -9.57 9.08 -5.22
CA VAL A 117 -8.84 7.81 -5.30
C VAL A 117 -7.46 8.01 -4.70
N ILE A 118 -7.08 7.18 -3.74
CA ILE A 118 -5.72 7.15 -3.18
C ILE A 118 -5.09 5.78 -3.40
N ASN A 119 -3.80 5.76 -3.67
CA ASN A 119 -3.02 4.55 -3.88
C ASN A 119 -2.25 4.12 -2.62
N ASP A 120 -1.90 2.84 -2.57
CA ASP A 120 -0.96 2.29 -1.59
C ASP A 120 0.49 2.54 -2.03
N GLY A 121 1.30 3.11 -1.16
CA GLY A 121 2.71 3.37 -1.36
C GLY A 121 3.55 2.41 -0.53
N VAL A 122 4.08 1.37 -1.18
CA VAL A 122 4.96 0.37 -0.57
C VAL A 122 6.40 0.75 -0.83
N TYR A 123 7.04 1.46 0.11
CA TYR A 123 8.35 2.06 -0.12
C TYR A 123 9.46 1.53 0.80
N SER A 124 9.12 0.72 1.80
CA SER A 124 10.09 0.09 2.71
C SER A 124 10.83 -1.10 2.11
N HIS A 125 10.22 -1.74 1.10
CA HIS A 125 10.77 -2.93 0.44
C HIS A 125 10.28 -3.05 -1.00
N THR A 126 10.89 -3.94 -1.78
CA THR A 126 10.42 -4.34 -3.12
C THR A 126 10.32 -5.87 -3.19
N GLY A 127 9.70 -6.38 -4.23
CA GLY A 127 9.82 -7.81 -4.54
C GLY A 127 11.26 -8.21 -4.88
N SER A 128 11.70 -9.39 -4.45
CA SER A 128 13.00 -9.93 -4.87
C SER A 128 13.09 -10.13 -6.38
N ASP A 129 11.95 -10.28 -7.04
CA ASP A 129 11.81 -10.39 -8.50
C ASP A 129 11.57 -9.06 -9.20
N SER A 130 11.61 -7.94 -8.46
CA SER A 130 11.47 -6.60 -9.04
C SER A 130 12.59 -6.30 -10.05
N LYS A 131 12.37 -5.38 -10.96
CA LYS A 131 13.42 -4.90 -11.86
C LYS A 131 14.58 -4.23 -11.11
N TYR A 132 14.33 -3.76 -9.89
CA TYR A 132 15.31 -3.07 -9.06
C TYR A 132 16.27 -4.03 -8.36
N PHE A 133 15.77 -5.18 -7.90
CA PHE A 133 16.56 -6.22 -7.25
C PHE A 133 16.94 -7.37 -8.20
N ASN A 134 15.96 -7.93 -8.91
CA ASN A 134 16.11 -8.91 -9.99
C ASN A 134 16.80 -10.23 -9.59
N ARG A 135 16.39 -10.81 -8.47
CA ARG A 135 16.97 -12.10 -8.03
C ARG A 135 16.72 -13.23 -9.04
N SER A 136 15.54 -13.31 -9.64
CA SER A 136 15.17 -14.32 -10.63
C SER A 136 15.91 -14.18 -11.97
N GLY A 137 16.46 -12.99 -12.28
CA GLY A 137 17.08 -12.70 -13.57
C GLY A 137 16.08 -12.36 -14.68
N ARG A 138 14.79 -12.17 -14.36
CA ARG A 138 13.70 -11.85 -15.30
C ARG A 138 14.01 -10.62 -16.18
N TYR A 139 14.74 -9.64 -15.64
CA TYR A 139 15.10 -8.40 -16.34
C TYR A 139 16.49 -8.40 -16.96
N GLY A 140 17.15 -9.58 -17.07
CA GLY A 140 18.49 -9.74 -17.63
C GLY A 140 19.61 -9.68 -16.60
N GLU A 141 20.81 -10.13 -16.99
CA GLU A 141 21.92 -10.34 -16.06
C GLU A 141 22.57 -9.07 -15.53
N HIS A 142 22.43 -7.94 -16.23
CA HIS A 142 22.99 -6.64 -15.84
C HIS A 142 21.95 -5.66 -15.29
N THR A 143 20.78 -6.17 -14.94
CA THR A 143 19.71 -5.35 -14.34
C THR A 143 19.46 -5.79 -12.90
N GLY A 144 19.29 -4.79 -12.04
CA GLY A 144 18.96 -5.03 -10.63
C GLY A 144 20.17 -5.27 -9.72
N ALA A 145 19.99 -4.92 -8.45
CA ALA A 145 21.06 -4.89 -7.46
C ALA A 145 21.63 -6.29 -7.14
N TYR A 146 20.80 -7.33 -7.23
CA TYR A 146 21.24 -8.70 -6.97
C TYR A 146 22.16 -9.25 -8.06
N ARG A 147 21.98 -8.80 -9.31
CA ARG A 147 22.71 -9.31 -10.48
C ARG A 147 23.97 -8.51 -10.82
N ASP A 148 23.96 -7.20 -10.55
CA ASP A 148 25.06 -6.33 -10.93
C ASP A 148 25.29 -5.23 -9.89
N GLN A 149 26.49 -5.21 -9.31
CA GLN A 149 26.90 -4.14 -8.38
C GLN A 149 27.02 -2.77 -9.06
N ASN A 150 27.12 -2.70 -10.38
CA ASN A 150 27.08 -1.46 -11.14
C ASN A 150 25.65 -1.01 -11.52
N SER A 151 24.65 -1.79 -11.17
CA SER A 151 23.25 -1.42 -11.39
C SER A 151 22.94 -0.06 -10.76
N PRO A 152 22.17 0.83 -11.41
CA PRO A 152 21.76 2.09 -10.84
C PRO A 152 20.95 1.92 -9.53
N TYR A 153 20.43 0.72 -9.29
CA TYR A 153 19.63 0.36 -8.13
C TYR A 153 20.44 -0.26 -6.99
N TYR A 154 21.77 -0.50 -7.18
CA TYR A 154 22.57 -1.22 -6.19
C TYR A 154 22.58 -0.52 -4.83
N SER A 155 22.70 0.81 -4.80
CA SER A 155 22.72 1.60 -3.57
C SER A 155 21.38 1.64 -2.81
N TRP A 156 20.28 1.19 -3.46
CA TRP A 156 18.97 1.10 -2.82
C TRP A 156 18.90 0.00 -1.77
N TYR A 157 19.82 -0.97 -1.80
CA TYR A 157 19.77 -2.16 -0.97
C TYR A 157 21.07 -2.31 -0.17
N LYS A 158 20.94 -2.91 1.01
CA LYS A 158 22.08 -3.18 1.87
C LYS A 158 22.40 -4.67 1.85
N PHE A 159 23.63 -5.00 1.44
CA PHE A 159 24.16 -6.34 1.44
C PHE A 159 25.19 -6.51 2.57
N ASN A 160 25.07 -7.60 3.33
CA ASN A 160 26.12 -8.05 4.25
C ASN A 160 27.17 -8.84 3.49
N ASN A 161 26.73 -9.71 2.56
CA ASN A 161 27.61 -10.48 1.65
C ASN A 161 26.91 -10.68 0.30
N TRP A 162 27.23 -9.81 -0.66
CA TRP A 162 26.63 -9.84 -1.99
C TRP A 162 26.90 -11.17 -2.73
N PRO A 163 25.93 -11.73 -3.49
CA PRO A 163 24.57 -11.24 -3.64
C PRO A 163 23.55 -11.85 -2.66
N ASN A 164 23.89 -12.86 -1.89
CA ASN A 164 22.96 -13.77 -1.25
C ASN A 164 22.57 -13.35 0.18
N ASP A 165 23.36 -12.51 0.85
CA ASP A 165 23.08 -12.04 2.21
C ASP A 165 22.80 -10.53 2.17
N TYR A 166 21.54 -10.17 2.33
CA TYR A 166 21.03 -8.81 2.24
C TYR A 166 19.94 -8.56 3.29
N HIS A 167 19.73 -7.29 3.60
CA HIS A 167 18.65 -6.89 4.48
C HIS A 167 17.31 -7.13 3.79
N SER A 168 16.38 -7.68 4.54
CA SER A 168 15.03 -7.98 4.06
C SER A 168 14.00 -7.67 5.14
N TRP A 169 12.84 -7.22 4.72
CA TRP A 169 11.75 -6.85 5.60
C TRP A 169 11.36 -8.02 6.49
N TRP A 170 11.55 -7.88 7.79
CA TRP A 170 11.32 -8.89 8.83
C TRP A 170 11.97 -10.26 8.56
N GLY A 171 13.05 -10.30 7.77
CA GLY A 171 13.75 -11.54 7.41
C GLY A 171 13.14 -12.31 6.23
N PHE A 172 12.13 -11.75 5.57
CA PHE A 172 11.57 -12.34 4.36
C PHE A 172 12.44 -12.05 3.14
N TYR A 173 13.25 -13.00 2.71
CA TYR A 173 14.15 -12.85 1.55
C TYR A 173 13.45 -12.59 0.22
N THR A 174 12.13 -12.75 0.15
CA THR A 174 11.32 -12.34 -0.99
C THR A 174 11.04 -10.85 -1.03
N LEU A 175 11.33 -10.13 0.07
CA LEU A 175 11.07 -8.71 0.26
C LEU A 175 12.35 -7.98 0.68
N PRO A 176 13.32 -7.77 -0.25
CA PRO A 176 14.53 -7.00 0.04
C PRO A 176 14.17 -5.58 0.50
N GLU A 177 14.70 -5.20 1.65
CA GLU A 177 14.50 -3.89 2.27
C GLU A 177 15.19 -2.80 1.47
N VAL A 178 14.53 -1.67 1.29
CA VAL A 178 15.08 -0.51 0.60
C VAL A 178 15.70 0.45 1.61
N HIS A 179 16.74 1.14 1.19
CA HIS A 179 17.31 2.27 1.91
C HIS A 179 16.61 3.55 1.46
N GLU A 180 15.54 3.93 2.13
CA GLU A 180 14.61 5.00 1.70
C GLU A 180 15.27 6.37 1.64
N THR A 181 16.33 6.60 2.45
CA THR A 181 17.12 7.83 2.43
C THR A 181 18.26 7.80 1.40
N ASP A 182 18.43 6.72 0.63
CA ASP A 182 19.32 6.73 -0.53
C ASP A 182 18.88 7.83 -1.51
N PRO A 183 19.78 8.77 -1.90
CA PRO A 183 19.38 9.90 -2.74
C PRO A 183 18.77 9.48 -4.10
N LYS A 184 19.21 8.36 -4.69
CA LYS A 184 18.68 7.89 -5.97
C LYS A 184 17.31 7.29 -5.80
N PHE A 185 17.07 6.54 -4.70
CA PHE A 185 15.74 6.03 -4.41
C PHE A 185 14.77 7.16 -4.10
N ASN A 186 15.17 8.09 -3.23
CA ASN A 186 14.35 9.25 -2.88
C ASN A 186 14.00 10.09 -4.13
N GLU A 187 14.98 10.38 -5.02
CA GLU A 187 14.71 11.07 -6.27
C GLU A 187 13.77 10.27 -7.19
N TYR A 188 13.92 8.94 -7.25
CA TYR A 188 13.06 8.08 -8.06
C TYR A 188 11.60 8.07 -7.56
N ILE A 189 11.38 8.10 -6.26
CA ILE A 189 10.03 8.10 -5.67
C ILE A 189 9.47 9.52 -5.56
N ASN A 190 10.21 10.47 -4.98
CA ASN A 190 9.71 11.78 -4.56
C ASN A 190 10.18 12.93 -5.47
N GLY A 191 11.13 12.69 -6.38
CA GLY A 191 11.70 13.70 -7.25
C GLY A 191 10.69 14.33 -8.21
N LYS A 192 11.13 15.31 -8.98
CA LYS A 192 10.27 16.10 -9.90
C LYS A 192 9.48 15.24 -10.88
N ASP A 193 10.11 14.19 -11.40
CA ASP A 193 9.48 13.22 -12.31
C ASP A 193 9.33 11.84 -11.63
N GLY A 194 9.33 11.84 -10.30
CA GLY A 194 9.22 10.65 -9.47
C GLY A 194 7.83 10.02 -9.48
N ILE A 195 7.76 8.84 -8.92
CA ILE A 195 6.54 8.00 -8.90
C ILE A 195 5.37 8.72 -8.24
N VAL A 196 5.61 9.34 -7.06
CA VAL A 196 4.56 10.02 -6.28
C VAL A 196 3.89 11.10 -7.13
N ARG A 197 4.69 12.00 -7.72
CA ARG A 197 4.17 13.10 -8.53
C ARG A 197 3.53 12.62 -9.84
N THR A 198 4.10 11.59 -10.44
CA THR A 198 3.57 11.02 -11.69
C THR A 198 2.16 10.49 -11.50
N TYR A 199 1.91 9.74 -10.42
CA TYR A 199 0.56 9.26 -10.14
C TYR A 199 -0.40 10.38 -9.71
N MET A 200 0.07 11.41 -8.98
CA MET A 200 -0.76 12.59 -8.70
C MET A 200 -1.22 13.27 -10.00
N ARG A 201 -0.33 13.42 -10.98
CA ARG A 201 -0.66 13.95 -12.31
C ARG A 201 -1.61 13.06 -13.11
N TYR A 202 -1.66 11.77 -12.83
CA TYR A 202 -2.66 10.82 -13.39
C TYR A 202 -4.04 10.95 -12.74
N GLY A 203 -4.19 11.77 -11.69
CA GLY A 203 -5.45 12.00 -10.98
C GLY A 203 -5.56 11.31 -9.61
N ASN A 204 -4.47 10.66 -9.15
CA ASN A 204 -4.40 10.16 -7.76
C ASN A 204 -4.59 11.33 -6.79
N SER A 205 -5.43 11.16 -5.77
CA SER A 205 -5.73 12.21 -4.78
C SER A 205 -4.90 12.09 -3.49
N GLY A 206 -3.97 11.15 -3.44
CA GLY A 206 -3.14 10.96 -2.26
C GLY A 206 -2.59 9.55 -2.09
N TRP A 207 -2.01 9.27 -0.94
CA TRP A 207 -1.28 8.02 -0.68
C TRP A 207 -1.61 7.46 0.70
N ARG A 208 -1.82 6.15 0.77
CA ARG A 208 -1.65 5.38 2.01
C ARG A 208 -0.22 4.86 2.03
N LEU A 209 0.50 5.09 3.10
CA LEU A 209 1.87 4.59 3.26
C LEU A 209 1.86 3.27 4.02
N ASP A 210 2.32 2.23 3.35
CA ASP A 210 2.56 0.90 3.91
C ASP A 210 3.66 0.98 4.96
N VAL A 211 3.47 0.28 6.10
CA VAL A 211 4.40 0.25 7.24
C VAL A 211 5.03 1.62 7.55
N ALA A 212 4.20 2.67 7.64
CA ALA A 212 4.68 4.05 7.81
C ALA A 212 5.57 4.23 9.06
N ASP A 213 5.42 3.41 10.08
CA ASP A 213 6.25 3.41 11.28
C ASP A 213 7.67 2.88 11.06
N GLU A 214 7.93 2.24 9.92
CA GLU A 214 9.27 1.82 9.50
C GLU A 214 9.91 2.78 8.47
N LEU A 215 9.16 3.76 7.93
CA LEU A 215 9.71 4.75 7.01
C LEU A 215 10.43 5.88 7.79
N PRO A 216 11.63 6.31 7.38
CA PRO A 216 12.33 7.45 7.99
C PRO A 216 11.54 8.75 7.86
N ASP A 217 11.63 9.63 8.87
CA ASP A 217 10.98 10.95 8.88
C ASP A 217 11.34 11.76 7.61
N GLU A 218 12.64 11.82 7.26
CA GLU A 218 13.12 12.52 6.07
C GLU A 218 12.45 12.05 4.77
N PHE A 219 12.23 10.74 4.63
CA PHE A 219 11.55 10.19 3.45
C PHE A 219 10.10 10.64 3.39
N MET A 220 9.37 10.60 4.52
CA MET A 220 7.97 11.01 4.59
C MET A 220 7.80 12.51 4.40
N GLU A 221 8.72 13.34 4.93
CA GLU A 221 8.75 14.78 4.70
C GLU A 221 8.93 15.11 3.20
N ASN A 222 9.83 14.40 2.51
CA ASN A 222 10.03 14.54 1.07
C ASN A 222 8.81 14.07 0.26
N LEU A 223 8.18 12.97 0.67
CA LEU A 223 6.95 12.48 0.06
C LEU A 223 5.81 13.49 0.23
N ARG A 224 5.63 14.02 1.45
CA ARG A 224 4.64 15.07 1.71
C ARG A 224 4.87 16.29 0.81
N LYS A 225 6.10 16.75 0.72
CA LYS A 225 6.44 17.86 -0.16
C LYS A 225 6.06 17.54 -1.61
N ALA A 226 6.39 16.33 -2.10
CA ALA A 226 6.02 15.91 -3.45
C ALA A 226 4.52 15.92 -3.68
N VAL A 227 3.73 15.41 -2.74
CA VAL A 227 2.26 15.37 -2.83
C VAL A 227 1.67 16.78 -2.81
N LYS A 228 2.07 17.60 -1.81
CA LYS A 228 1.46 18.93 -1.59
C LYS A 228 1.86 19.97 -2.66
N GLU A 229 2.99 19.79 -3.33
CA GLU A 229 3.36 20.63 -4.47
C GLU A 229 2.55 20.29 -5.75
N GLU A 230 2.10 19.06 -5.92
CA GLU A 230 1.20 18.68 -7.04
C GLU A 230 -0.26 19.01 -6.72
N ASP A 231 -0.70 18.75 -5.51
CA ASP A 231 -2.03 19.06 -5.00
C ASP A 231 -1.99 19.41 -3.50
N PRO A 232 -2.20 20.68 -3.11
CA PRO A 232 -2.23 21.08 -1.69
C PRO A 232 -3.24 20.31 -0.84
N GLU A 233 -4.35 19.82 -1.44
CA GLU A 233 -5.38 19.00 -0.80
C GLU A 233 -5.07 17.49 -0.84
N GLY A 234 -3.99 17.07 -1.52
CA GLY A 234 -3.58 15.67 -1.63
C GLY A 234 -3.43 15.02 -0.26
N PHE A 235 -4.06 13.89 -0.04
CA PHE A 235 -4.21 13.26 1.28
C PHE A 235 -3.15 12.18 1.54
N ILE A 236 -2.51 12.21 2.72
CA ILE A 236 -1.50 11.23 3.11
C ILE A 236 -1.93 10.55 4.41
N VAL A 237 -2.17 9.25 4.35
CA VAL A 237 -2.51 8.43 5.51
C VAL A 237 -1.45 7.35 5.72
N GLY A 238 -0.93 7.22 6.94
CA GLY A 238 0.07 6.21 7.28
C GLY A 238 -0.54 5.00 7.97
N GLU A 239 0.00 3.83 7.70
CA GLU A 239 -0.26 2.66 8.51
C GLU A 239 0.60 2.73 9.78
N VAL A 240 -0.07 2.93 10.91
CA VAL A 240 0.54 2.91 12.26
C VAL A 240 -0.39 2.12 13.18
N TRP A 241 0.11 1.02 13.74
CA TRP A 241 -0.72 0.09 14.50
C TRP A 241 -1.03 0.53 15.93
N GLU A 242 -0.15 1.34 16.53
CA GLU A 242 -0.28 1.84 17.89
C GLU A 242 -0.74 3.30 17.92
N ASP A 243 -0.58 3.94 19.08
CA ASP A 243 -0.85 5.37 19.22
C ASP A 243 0.24 6.19 18.52
N ALA A 244 -0.11 6.78 17.38
CA ALA A 244 0.80 7.57 16.55
C ALA A 244 1.30 8.86 17.22
N SER A 245 0.67 9.30 18.31
CA SER A 245 1.06 10.53 19.02
C SER A 245 2.30 10.36 19.89
N ASN A 246 2.59 9.11 20.28
CA ASN A 246 3.69 8.78 21.20
C ASN A 246 4.57 7.62 20.71
N LYS A 247 4.39 7.18 19.49
CA LYS A 247 5.19 6.09 18.90
C LYS A 247 6.67 6.45 18.92
N GLU A 248 7.48 5.50 19.39
CA GLU A 248 8.94 5.53 19.30
C GLU A 248 9.42 4.46 18.33
N SER A 249 10.23 4.83 17.37
CA SER A 249 10.96 3.94 16.47
C SER A 249 12.27 4.60 16.04
N TYR A 250 13.25 3.83 15.64
CA TYR A 250 14.60 4.31 15.30
C TYR A 250 15.28 5.12 16.42
N GLY A 251 14.92 4.84 17.70
CA GLY A 251 15.47 5.53 18.86
C GLY A 251 14.98 6.97 19.06
N ALA A 252 13.91 7.37 18.36
CA ALA A 252 13.32 8.69 18.48
C ALA A 252 11.79 8.61 18.52
N ARG A 253 11.16 9.59 19.18
CA ARG A 253 9.73 9.82 19.10
C ARG A 253 9.38 10.35 17.71
N ARG A 254 8.42 9.67 17.06
CA ARG A 254 8.02 9.99 15.70
C ARG A 254 7.13 11.23 15.63
N LYS A 255 7.20 11.93 14.50
CA LYS A 255 6.53 13.22 14.26
C LYS A 255 5.29 13.11 13.36
N PHE A 256 4.77 11.92 13.16
CA PHE A 256 3.70 11.59 12.19
C PHE A 256 2.59 12.64 12.06
N LEU A 257 2.14 13.20 13.20
CA LEU A 257 0.94 14.04 13.29
C LEU A 257 1.25 15.53 13.50
N LEU A 258 2.51 15.96 13.33
CA LEU A 258 2.92 17.35 13.59
C LEU A 258 2.80 18.26 12.35
N GLY A 259 2.32 17.75 11.22
CA GLY A 259 2.03 18.53 10.02
C GLY A 259 3.11 18.47 8.94
N GLU A 260 4.24 17.80 9.20
CA GLU A 260 5.38 17.69 8.26
C GLU A 260 5.40 16.34 7.51
N GLU A 261 4.62 15.34 7.95
CA GLU A 261 4.64 14.00 7.40
C GLU A 261 3.25 13.56 6.92
N LEU A 262 2.39 13.10 7.83
CA LEU A 262 1.07 12.54 7.53
C LEU A 262 -0.06 13.54 7.81
N ASP A 263 -1.15 13.44 7.04
CA ASP A 263 -2.41 14.12 7.37
C ASP A 263 -3.24 13.28 8.32
N SER A 264 -3.06 11.95 8.30
CA SER A 264 -3.85 10.99 9.07
C SER A 264 -3.12 9.66 9.26
N VAL A 265 -3.69 8.79 10.10
CA VAL A 265 -3.25 7.41 10.29
C VAL A 265 -4.43 6.44 10.26
N MET A 266 -4.14 5.17 9.90
CA MET A 266 -5.06 4.05 10.08
C MET A 266 -5.20 3.77 11.58
N LYS A 267 -6.41 3.97 12.13
CA LYS A 267 -6.61 3.99 13.58
C LYS A 267 -6.96 2.61 14.13
N TYR A 268 -5.98 1.73 14.23
CA TYR A 268 -6.14 0.39 14.79
C TYR A 268 -6.50 0.41 16.29
N VAL A 269 -6.02 1.39 17.05
CA VAL A 269 -6.41 1.58 18.47
C VAL A 269 -7.92 1.70 18.62
N PHE A 270 -8.60 2.47 17.75
CA PHE A 270 -10.06 2.59 17.76
C PHE A 270 -10.74 1.26 17.39
N ARG A 271 -10.27 0.60 16.34
CA ARG A 271 -10.74 -0.73 15.94
C ARG A 271 -10.71 -1.71 17.11
N ASN A 272 -9.56 -1.82 17.77
CA ASN A 272 -9.36 -2.76 18.85
C ASN A 272 -10.28 -2.44 20.04
N ALA A 273 -10.40 -1.17 20.44
CA ALA A 273 -11.30 -0.73 21.49
C ALA A 273 -12.76 -1.11 21.22
N ILE A 274 -13.25 -0.92 19.98
CA ILE A 274 -14.62 -1.29 19.59
C ILE A 274 -14.82 -2.80 19.62
N LEU A 275 -13.89 -3.58 19.06
CA LEU A 275 -13.99 -5.05 19.06
C LEU A 275 -13.93 -5.62 20.48
N ASP A 276 -13.08 -5.08 21.34
CA ASP A 276 -12.99 -5.48 22.74
C ASP A 276 -14.30 -5.18 23.49
N PHE A 277 -14.91 -4.01 23.24
CA PHE A 277 -16.22 -3.69 23.78
C PHE A 277 -17.29 -4.70 23.35
N CYS A 278 -17.35 -5.04 22.07
CA CYS A 278 -18.29 -6.03 21.55
C CYS A 278 -18.07 -7.42 22.15
N ARG A 279 -16.87 -7.75 22.56
CA ARG A 279 -16.50 -8.99 23.26
C ARG A 279 -16.73 -8.96 24.78
N GLY A 280 -17.25 -7.85 25.31
CA GLY A 280 -17.60 -7.72 26.73
C GLY A 280 -16.52 -7.08 27.60
N ALA A 281 -15.54 -6.38 27.01
CA ALA A 281 -14.60 -5.59 27.82
C ALA A 281 -15.31 -4.47 28.58
N ASP A 282 -14.74 -4.11 29.73
CA ASP A 282 -15.27 -3.04 30.59
C ASP A 282 -15.39 -1.71 29.84
N ALA A 283 -16.57 -1.07 29.91
CA ALA A 283 -16.87 0.15 29.19
C ALA A 283 -15.95 1.32 29.56
N LYS A 284 -15.49 1.39 30.83
CA LYS A 284 -14.57 2.43 31.29
C LYS A 284 -13.17 2.21 30.69
N TYR A 285 -12.73 0.95 30.60
CA TYR A 285 -11.47 0.62 29.92
C TYR A 285 -11.51 1.08 28.46
N VAL A 286 -12.55 0.69 27.71
CA VAL A 286 -12.73 1.07 26.30
C VAL A 286 -12.81 2.58 26.12
N MET A 287 -13.58 3.27 26.97
CA MET A 287 -13.69 4.73 26.96
C MET A 287 -12.31 5.38 27.15
N ASN A 288 -11.50 4.90 28.09
CA ASN A 288 -10.16 5.43 28.32
C ASN A 288 -9.26 5.29 27.09
N GLN A 289 -9.32 4.16 26.36
CA GLN A 289 -8.58 3.98 25.12
C GLN A 289 -8.97 5.00 24.05
N ILE A 290 -10.27 5.21 23.87
CA ILE A 290 -10.79 6.18 22.89
C ILE A 290 -10.44 7.62 23.31
N MET A 291 -10.62 7.96 24.59
CA MET A 291 -10.34 9.31 25.09
C MET A 291 -8.85 9.64 25.02
N SER A 292 -7.95 8.67 25.29
CA SER A 292 -6.50 8.87 25.14
C SER A 292 -6.14 9.38 23.73
N VAL A 293 -6.72 8.79 22.70
CA VAL A 293 -6.48 9.25 21.31
C VAL A 293 -7.09 10.65 21.09
N ILE A 294 -8.32 10.91 21.58
CA ILE A 294 -8.97 12.21 21.42
C ILE A 294 -8.17 13.32 22.09
N GLU A 295 -7.56 13.04 23.23
CA GLU A 295 -6.75 14.00 24.00
C GLU A 295 -5.36 14.22 23.40
N ASN A 296 -4.75 13.15 22.83
CA ASN A 296 -3.38 13.18 22.36
C ASN A 296 -3.23 13.67 20.92
N TYR A 297 -4.26 13.51 20.08
CA TYR A 297 -4.15 13.84 18.66
C TYR A 297 -4.52 15.29 18.35
N PRO A 298 -3.82 15.95 17.43
CA PRO A 298 -4.21 17.28 16.95
C PRO A 298 -5.64 17.27 16.36
N ARG A 299 -6.42 18.31 16.65
CA ARG A 299 -7.83 18.40 16.18
C ARG A 299 -8.01 18.25 14.66
N PRO A 300 -7.15 18.79 13.80
CA PRO A 300 -7.24 18.54 12.34
C PRO A 300 -7.16 17.06 12.00
N VAL A 301 -6.24 16.32 12.64
CA VAL A 301 -6.03 14.88 12.42
C VAL A 301 -7.25 14.07 12.87
N LEU A 302 -7.84 14.41 14.04
CA LEU A 302 -9.04 13.72 14.55
C LEU A 302 -10.21 13.73 13.57
N ARG A 303 -10.33 14.77 12.73
CA ARG A 303 -11.40 14.91 11.74
C ARG A 303 -11.27 14.02 10.53
N VAL A 304 -10.05 13.53 10.26
CA VAL A 304 -9.71 12.78 9.04
C VAL A 304 -9.13 11.41 9.33
N LEU A 305 -9.23 10.93 10.59
CA LEU A 305 -8.75 9.60 10.96
C LEU A 305 -9.43 8.51 10.15
N MET A 306 -8.64 7.57 9.63
CA MET A 306 -9.14 6.39 8.96
C MET A 306 -9.59 5.35 10.02
N ASN A 307 -10.86 5.44 10.43
CA ASN A 307 -11.48 4.50 11.36
C ASN A 307 -12.01 3.29 10.58
N SER A 308 -11.35 2.15 10.67
CA SER A 308 -11.79 0.89 10.06
C SER A 308 -12.05 -0.16 11.14
N LEU A 309 -13.03 -1.01 10.93
CA LEU A 309 -13.27 -2.19 11.78
C LEU A 309 -12.59 -3.45 11.21
N SER A 310 -12.28 -3.44 9.93
CA SER A 310 -11.54 -4.50 9.24
C SER A 310 -10.71 -3.91 8.12
N THR A 311 -9.55 -4.50 7.89
CA THR A 311 -8.67 -4.24 6.74
C THR A 311 -8.26 -5.56 6.11
N HIS A 312 -7.44 -5.52 5.06
CA HIS A 312 -6.85 -6.72 4.46
C HIS A 312 -5.87 -7.46 5.39
N ASP A 313 -5.33 -6.76 6.41
CA ASP A 313 -4.37 -7.30 7.39
C ASP A 313 -5.03 -7.90 8.64
N THR A 314 -6.34 -7.77 8.76
CA THR A 314 -7.05 -8.16 9.97
C THR A 314 -8.20 -9.10 9.68
N GLU A 315 -8.55 -9.93 10.66
CA GLU A 315 -9.79 -10.70 10.59
C GLU A 315 -11.01 -9.78 10.42
N ARG A 316 -12.02 -10.27 9.72
CA ARG A 316 -13.28 -9.53 9.57
C ARG A 316 -13.93 -9.29 10.93
N ALA A 317 -14.44 -8.09 11.17
CA ALA A 317 -15.07 -7.74 12.44
C ALA A 317 -16.18 -8.72 12.81
N LEU A 318 -17.06 -9.10 11.86
CA LEU A 318 -18.12 -10.07 12.08
C LEU A 318 -17.65 -11.52 12.37
N THR A 319 -16.39 -11.83 12.10
CA THR A 319 -15.80 -13.14 12.43
C THR A 319 -15.33 -13.17 13.89
N VAL A 320 -14.94 -12.02 14.42
CA VAL A 320 -14.30 -11.91 15.75
C VAL A 320 -15.24 -11.38 16.84
N ILE A 321 -16.41 -10.88 16.48
CA ILE A 321 -17.52 -10.52 17.39
C ILE A 321 -18.47 -11.72 17.50
#